data_ec404c41761d6fcb2764fdd5a7206f67
#
_entry.id   ec404c41761d6fcb2764fdd5a7206f67
#
_cell.length_a   1.000
_cell.length_b   1.000
_cell.length_c   1.000
_cell.angle_alpha   90.00
_cell.angle_beta   90.00
_cell.angle_gamma   90.00
#
_symmetry.space_group_name_H-M   'P 1'
#
loop_
_entity.id
_entity.type
_entity.pdbx_description
1 polymer ?
#
loop_
_entity_poly.entity_id
_entity_poly.type
_entity_poly.pdbx_seq_one_letter_code
_entity_poly.pdbx_strand_id
1 'polypeptide(L)'
;MKGRYKTMTIRKLDNHRYSQCHVEITDAAAIHFFSYSTLVCSIEDGWLSCSGLYSMTTRKQIGWFLKEYAPRITFQMVKQCVEDNTMIDINTGEIVPL
;
A
#
# COMPACT_ATOMS: atom_id res chain seq x y z
N MET A 1 -1.08 11.53 -22.20
CA MET A 1 -0.69 10.85 -21.74
C MET A 1 -1.17 10.29 -20.96
N LYS A 2 -1.09 10.00 -20.88
CA LYS A 2 -1.43 9.49 -20.37
C LYS A 2 -1.44 9.18 -19.33
N GLY A 3 -2.15 8.84 -19.14
CA GLY A 3 -2.19 8.10 -17.97
C GLY A 3 -1.36 8.48 -16.81
N ARG A 4 -1.07 9.62 -16.66
CA ARG A 4 -0.23 10.08 -15.58
C ARG A 4 -1.08 10.84 -14.58
N TYR A 5 -0.98 10.44 -13.31
CA TYR A 5 -1.73 11.08 -12.26
C TYR A 5 -0.84 12.03 -11.49
N LYS A 6 -1.40 13.15 -11.07
CA LYS A 6 -0.71 14.06 -10.18
C LYS A 6 -0.93 13.61 -8.74
N THR A 7 0.07 13.81 -7.91
CA THR A 7 -0.07 13.59 -6.49
C THR A 7 -0.84 14.77 -5.91
N MET A 8 -1.97 14.50 -5.28
CA MET A 8 -2.81 15.54 -4.68
C MET A 8 -2.46 15.76 -3.22
N THR A 9 -2.05 14.71 -2.52
CA THR A 9 -1.79 14.79 -1.10
C THR A 9 -0.63 13.89 -0.75
N ILE A 10 0.26 14.40 0.09
CA ILE A 10 1.34 13.62 0.68
C ILE A 10 1.17 13.72 2.17
N ARG A 11 1.14 12.58 2.87
CA ARG A 11 1.04 12.60 4.31
C ARG A 11 1.83 11.46 4.91
N LYS A 12 2.39 11.71 6.08
CA LYS A 12 3.03 10.66 6.87
C LYS A 12 1.95 9.91 7.62
N LEU A 13 2.19 8.63 7.83
CA LEU A 13 1.29 7.85 8.66
C LEU A 13 1.49 8.25 10.11
N ASP A 14 0.41 8.28 10.85
CA ASP A 14 0.47 8.58 12.27
C ASP A 14 1.19 7.47 13.01
N ASN A 15 1.64 7.78 14.21
CA ASN A 15 2.25 6.82 15.13
C ASN A 15 3.68 6.45 14.85
N HIS A 16 4.34 7.06 13.88
CA HIS A 16 5.74 6.70 13.66
C HIS A 16 6.58 7.87 13.26
N ARG A 17 6.83 8.67 14.24
CA ARG A 17 7.65 9.84 14.05
C ARG A 17 9.10 9.53 13.69
N TYR A 18 9.50 8.27 13.85
CA TYR A 18 10.87 7.87 13.49
C TYR A 18 10.93 7.16 12.15
N SER A 19 9.78 6.91 11.54
CA SER A 19 9.72 6.17 10.29
C SER A 19 9.80 7.10 9.12
N GLN A 20 10.48 6.65 8.09
CA GLN A 20 10.59 7.39 6.84
C GLN A 20 9.59 6.82 5.85
N CYS A 21 8.31 6.86 6.20
CA CYS A 21 7.29 6.38 5.29
C CYS A 21 6.19 7.41 5.14
N HIS A 22 5.54 7.38 3.99
CA HIS A 22 4.48 8.33 3.69
C HIS A 22 3.52 7.75 2.65
N VAL A 23 2.39 8.41 2.50
CA VAL A 23 1.39 8.04 1.53
C VAL A 23 1.21 9.20 0.56
N GLU A 24 1.11 8.88 -0.72
CA GLU A 24 0.76 9.86 -1.75
C GLU A 24 -0.59 9.48 -2.33
N ILE A 25 -1.52 10.41 -2.32
CA ILE A 25 -2.86 10.20 -2.86
C ILE A 25 -2.96 10.99 -4.15
N THR A 26 -3.28 10.31 -5.24
CA THR A 26 -3.33 10.95 -6.56
C THR A 26 -4.69 11.58 -6.81
N ASP A 27 -4.79 12.33 -7.91
CA ASP A 27 -6.03 12.96 -8.32
C ASP A 27 -7.07 11.93 -8.78
N ALA A 28 -6.66 10.69 -9.01
CA ALA A 28 -7.58 9.59 -9.31
C ALA A 28 -7.90 8.78 -8.05
N ALA A 29 -7.54 9.32 -6.87
CA ALA A 29 -7.76 8.69 -5.58
C ALA A 29 -7.01 7.36 -5.40
N ALA A 30 -5.98 7.11 -6.21
CA ALA A 30 -5.09 6.00 -5.95
C ALA A 30 -4.20 6.35 -4.76
N ILE A 31 -3.89 5.35 -3.94
CA ILE A 31 -3.12 5.53 -2.72
C ILE A 31 -1.81 4.77 -2.88
N HIS A 32 -0.71 5.48 -2.83
CA HIS A 32 0.62 4.88 -3.00
C HIS A 32 1.39 5.01 -1.69
N PHE A 33 1.87 3.90 -1.18
CA PHE A 33 2.61 3.87 0.07
C PHE A 33 4.09 3.69 -0.20
N PHE A 34 4.89 4.60 0.34
CA PHE A 34 6.34 4.61 0.17
C PHE A 34 7.04 4.38 1.50
N SER A 35 8.08 3.56 1.46
CA SER A 35 9.03 3.45 2.55
C SER A 35 10.33 4.07 2.03
N TYR A 36 10.75 5.16 2.66
CA TYR A 36 11.82 6.00 2.15
C TYR A 36 11.38 6.50 0.76
N SER A 37 12.11 6.22 -0.28
CA SER A 37 11.71 6.62 -1.63
C SER A 37 11.21 5.45 -2.46
N THR A 38 11.00 4.28 -1.84
CA THR A 38 10.59 3.07 -2.54
C THR A 38 9.09 2.87 -2.44
N LEU A 39 8.43 2.70 -3.57
CA LEU A 39 7.01 2.36 -3.59
C LEU A 39 6.84 0.93 -3.11
N VAL A 40 6.06 0.74 -2.06
CA VAL A 40 5.88 -0.56 -1.42
C VAL A 40 4.52 -1.15 -1.75
N CYS A 41 3.46 -0.39 -1.57
CA CYS A 41 2.10 -0.86 -1.80
C CYS A 41 1.30 0.20 -2.54
N SER A 42 0.28 -0.24 -3.27
CA SER A 42 -0.65 0.66 -3.96
C SER A 42 -2.07 0.14 -3.79
N ILE A 43 -3.00 1.08 -3.65
CA ILE A 43 -4.43 0.77 -3.69
C ILE A 43 -5.02 1.60 -4.82
N GLU A 44 -5.55 0.92 -5.85
CA GLU A 44 -6.18 1.56 -6.99
C GLU A 44 -7.52 0.89 -7.24
N ASP A 45 -8.58 1.69 -7.26
CA ASP A 45 -9.95 1.19 -7.43
C ASP A 45 -10.29 0.10 -6.42
N GLY A 46 -9.75 0.22 -5.20
CA GLY A 46 -10.01 -0.76 -4.15
C GLY A 46 -9.13 -2.00 -4.21
N TRP A 47 -8.22 -2.09 -5.19
CA TRP A 47 -7.32 -3.23 -5.32
C TRP A 47 -5.96 -2.89 -4.75
N LEU A 48 -5.53 -3.73 -3.80
CA LEU A 48 -4.23 -3.57 -3.14
C LEU A 48 -3.22 -4.51 -3.77
N SER A 49 -2.05 -3.95 -4.12
CA SER A 49 -0.92 -4.75 -4.55
C SER A 49 0.33 -4.24 -3.84
N CYS A 50 1.29 -5.13 -3.63
CA CYS A 50 2.54 -4.78 -2.97
C CYS A 50 3.70 -5.32 -3.77
N SER A 51 4.80 -4.58 -3.81
CA SER A 51 5.92 -4.93 -4.67
C SER A 51 6.90 -5.90 -4.02
N GLY A 52 6.80 -6.11 -2.71
CA GLY A 52 7.68 -7.05 -2.04
C GLY A 52 7.61 -6.93 -0.54
N LEU A 53 8.29 -7.85 0.12
CA LEU A 53 8.40 -7.85 1.57
C LEU A 53 9.86 -7.58 1.90
N TYR A 54 10.10 -6.46 2.54
CA TYR A 54 11.44 -5.97 2.78
C TYR A 54 11.89 -6.27 4.21
N SER A 55 12.58 -5.32 4.83
CA SER A 55 13.10 -5.47 6.18
C SER A 55 11.96 -5.52 7.20
N MET A 56 12.31 -5.84 8.45
CA MET A 56 11.36 -5.80 9.56
C MET A 56 10.74 -4.42 9.71
N THR A 57 11.52 -3.38 9.48
CA THR A 57 11.02 -2.02 9.55
C THR A 57 9.92 -1.79 8.50
N THR A 58 10.18 -2.22 7.26
CA THR A 58 9.19 -2.06 6.20
C THR A 58 7.93 -2.88 6.48
N ARG A 59 8.09 -4.07 7.06
CA ARG A 59 6.93 -4.89 7.43
C ARG A 59 6.05 -4.18 8.46
N LYS A 60 6.66 -3.56 9.45
CA LYS A 60 5.91 -2.77 10.44
C LYS A 60 5.19 -1.62 9.75
N GLN A 61 5.88 -0.94 8.84
CA GLN A 61 5.29 0.18 8.12
C GLN A 61 4.09 -0.27 7.28
N ILE A 62 4.19 -1.43 6.65
CA ILE A 62 3.06 -2.00 5.91
C ILE A 62 1.88 -2.23 6.86
N GLY A 63 2.14 -2.76 8.04
CA GLY A 63 1.10 -2.96 9.03
C GLY A 63 0.37 -1.67 9.39
N TRP A 64 1.12 -0.59 9.58
CA TRP A 64 0.54 0.72 9.87
C TRP A 64 -0.31 1.21 8.72
N PHE A 65 0.18 1.05 7.48
CA PHE A 65 -0.54 1.44 6.30
C PHE A 65 -1.86 0.68 6.17
N LEU A 66 -1.83 -0.64 6.36
CA LEU A 66 -3.04 -1.45 6.29
C LEU A 66 -4.05 -1.04 7.33
N LYS A 67 -3.59 -0.77 8.56
CA LYS A 67 -4.49 -0.39 9.62
C LYS A 67 -5.26 0.88 9.28
N GLU A 68 -4.62 1.79 8.58
CA GLU A 68 -5.24 3.07 8.25
C GLU A 68 -6.07 3.01 6.97
N TYR A 69 -5.61 2.30 5.95
CA TYR A 69 -6.22 2.35 4.62
C TYR A 69 -6.91 1.07 4.19
N ALA A 70 -6.59 -0.05 4.80
CA ALA A 70 -7.16 -1.34 4.43
C ALA A 70 -7.29 -2.21 5.69
N PRO A 71 -8.11 -1.79 6.68
CA PRO A 71 -8.13 -2.47 7.98
C PRO A 71 -8.62 -3.91 7.95
N ARG A 72 -9.28 -4.32 6.87
CA ARG A 72 -9.72 -5.71 6.74
C ARG A 72 -8.64 -6.63 6.22
N ILE A 73 -7.54 -6.07 5.74
CA ILE A 73 -6.45 -6.84 5.15
C ILE A 73 -5.35 -7.00 6.18
N THR A 74 -4.91 -8.25 6.37
CA THR A 74 -3.82 -8.53 7.31
C THR A 74 -2.49 -8.60 6.57
N PHE A 75 -1.40 -8.49 7.32
CA PHE A 75 -0.09 -8.63 6.73
C PHE A 75 0.10 -10.00 6.08
N GLN A 76 -0.48 -11.06 6.67
CA GLN A 76 -0.38 -12.39 6.09
C GLN A 76 -1.04 -12.46 4.72
N MET A 77 -2.16 -11.76 4.54
CA MET A 77 -2.82 -11.70 3.24
C MET A 77 -1.95 -11.00 2.22
N VAL A 78 -1.30 -9.91 2.62
CA VAL A 78 -0.37 -9.18 1.75
C VAL A 78 0.80 -10.08 1.37
N LYS A 79 1.36 -10.80 2.34
CA LYS A 79 2.48 -11.68 2.11
C LYS A 79 2.12 -12.75 1.07
N GLN A 80 0.93 -13.32 1.20
CA GLN A 80 0.48 -14.34 0.26
C GLN A 80 0.31 -13.75 -1.14
N CYS A 81 -0.22 -12.53 -1.22
CA CYS A 81 -0.40 -11.88 -2.52
C CYS A 81 0.94 -11.57 -3.20
N VAL A 82 1.95 -11.19 -2.42
CA VAL A 82 3.28 -10.96 -2.98
C VAL A 82 3.84 -12.27 -3.53
N GLU A 83 3.71 -13.35 -2.77
CA GLU A 83 4.24 -14.64 -3.19
C GLU A 83 3.54 -15.18 -4.42
N ASP A 84 2.22 -14.95 -4.52
CA ASP A 84 1.40 -15.48 -5.60
C ASP A 84 1.27 -14.52 -6.78
N ASN A 85 1.83 -13.33 -6.66
CA ASN A 85 1.76 -12.32 -7.71
C ASN A 85 0.30 -11.96 -8.02
N THR A 86 -0.45 -11.65 -6.97
CA THR A 86 -1.87 -11.31 -7.05
C THR A 86 -2.14 -9.98 -6.38
N MET A 87 -3.37 -9.47 -6.57
CA MET A 87 -3.85 -8.30 -5.85
C MET A 87 -5.16 -8.66 -5.15
N ILE A 88 -5.52 -7.88 -4.14
CA ILE A 88 -6.66 -8.19 -3.29
C ILE A 88 -7.58 -6.97 -3.15
N ASP A 89 -8.89 -7.22 -3.20
CA ASP A 89 -9.89 -6.18 -2.97
C ASP A 89 -9.94 -5.89 -1.48
N ILE A 90 -9.70 -4.63 -1.11
CA ILE A 90 -9.61 -4.27 0.31
C ILE A 90 -10.95 -4.30 1.03
N ASN A 91 -12.05 -4.38 0.30
CA ASN A 91 -13.39 -4.40 0.89
C ASN A 91 -13.95 -5.81 0.98
N THR A 92 -13.69 -6.66 0.01
CA THR A 92 -14.29 -7.99 -0.07
C THR A 92 -13.31 -9.11 0.20
N GLY A 93 -12.01 -8.86 0.04
CA GLY A 93 -11.01 -9.92 0.16
C GLY A 93 -10.84 -10.75 -1.08
N GLU A 94 -11.50 -10.38 -2.17
CA GLU A 94 -11.36 -11.10 -3.43
C GLU A 94 -9.92 -10.96 -3.95
N ILE A 95 -9.38 -12.04 -4.49
CA ILE A 95 -7.99 -12.08 -4.98
C ILE A 95 -8.02 -12.40 -6.46
N VAL A 96 -7.27 -11.61 -7.24
CA VAL A 96 -7.15 -11.83 -8.68
C VAL A 96 -5.67 -11.70 -9.08
N PRO A 97 -5.26 -12.30 -10.20
CA PRO A 97 -3.88 -12.15 -10.69
C PRO A 97 -3.56 -10.71 -11.01
N LEU A 98 -2.31 -10.36 -10.83
CA LEU A 98 -1.81 -9.06 -11.24
C LEU A 98 -1.79 -8.95 -12.75
#